data_0d30d64b978854cd48ca4fa267fd5fa7
#
_entry.id   0d30d64b978854cd48ca4fa267fd5fa7
#
_cell.length_a   1.000
_cell.length_b   1.000
_cell.length_c   1.000
_cell.angle_alpha   90.00
_cell.angle_beta   90.00
_cell.angle_gamma   90.00
#
_symmetry.space_group_name_H-M   'P 1'
#
loop_
_entity.id
_entity.type
_entity.pdbx_description
1 polymer ?
#
loop_
_entity_poly.entity_id
_entity_poly.type
_entity_poly.pdbx_seq_one_letter_code
_entity_poly.pdbx_strand_id
1 'polypeptide(L)'
;MLFQEFLHNIISRGEISLIMIKGNYTHAIRKIAKEGDFRVQDDHGGTTENYNANKEEIQFAKDCLLALPFDTLYARVDIVRDNHNKNSLSELELIEPELWFRNNIQAAKNLAKAIKDII
;
A
#
# COMPACT_ATOMS: atom_id res chain seq x y z
N MET A 1 18.35 7.39 -18.40
CA MET A 1 16.92 7.76 -18.58
C MET A 1 16.08 6.51 -18.41
N LEU A 2 14.97 6.61 -17.64
CA LEU A 2 14.04 5.51 -17.46
C LEU A 2 12.81 5.75 -18.36
N PHE A 3 12.39 4.71 -19.06
CA PHE A 3 11.14 4.71 -19.83
C PHE A 3 10.21 3.68 -19.20
N GLN A 4 8.98 4.09 -18.95
CA GLN A 4 7.96 3.23 -18.41
C GLN A 4 6.64 3.50 -19.14
N GLU A 5 5.91 2.43 -19.45
CA GLU A 5 4.56 2.54 -19.99
C GLU A 5 3.65 3.26 -18.98
N PHE A 6 2.81 4.18 -19.46
CA PHE A 6 1.83 4.83 -18.61
C PHE A 6 0.72 3.84 -18.24
N LEU A 7 0.46 3.69 -16.94
CA LEU A 7 -0.57 2.79 -16.44
C LEU A 7 -1.89 3.57 -16.31
N HIS A 8 -2.78 3.41 -17.28
CA HIS A 8 -4.01 4.19 -17.39
C HIS A 8 -4.95 4.00 -16.19
N ASN A 9 -4.92 2.85 -15.55
CA ASN A 9 -5.77 2.55 -14.39
C ASN A 9 -5.47 3.41 -13.17
N ILE A 10 -4.34 4.12 -13.13
CA ILE A 10 -4.04 5.05 -12.02
C ILE A 10 -5.07 6.19 -11.97
N ILE A 11 -5.59 6.60 -13.11
CA ILE A 11 -6.59 7.67 -13.20
C ILE A 11 -7.94 7.20 -12.68
N SER A 12 -8.39 6.01 -13.10
CA SER A 12 -9.73 5.49 -12.77
C SER A 12 -9.79 4.77 -11.44
N ARG A 13 -8.73 4.08 -11.04
CA ARG A 13 -8.69 3.24 -9.85
C ARG A 13 -7.80 3.79 -8.74
N GLY A 14 -6.89 4.70 -9.06
CA GLY A 14 -5.90 5.20 -8.12
C GLY A 14 -4.86 4.16 -7.74
N GLU A 15 -4.17 4.40 -6.65
CA GLU A 15 -3.19 3.50 -6.05
C GLU A 15 -3.73 3.02 -4.71
N ILE A 16 -3.59 1.74 -4.44
CA ILE A 16 -4.07 1.12 -3.20
C ILE A 16 -2.87 0.80 -2.33
N SER A 17 -2.87 1.32 -1.10
CA SER A 17 -1.82 1.05 -0.12
C SER A 17 -2.33 0.06 0.90
N LEU A 18 -1.73 -1.12 0.98
CA LEU A 18 -2.03 -2.13 1.98
C LEU A 18 -1.03 -2.03 3.13
N ILE A 19 -1.55 -1.96 4.34
CA ILE A 19 -0.76 -1.89 5.56
C ILE A 19 -0.62 -3.29 6.13
N MET A 20 0.65 -3.71 6.32
CA MET A 20 1.02 -5.05 6.76
C MET A 20 1.78 -4.95 8.07
N ILE A 21 1.30 -5.64 9.12
CA ILE A 21 1.97 -5.72 10.41
C ILE A 21 2.40 -7.17 10.66
N LYS A 22 3.69 -7.40 10.80
CA LYS A 22 4.29 -8.76 10.89
C LYS A 22 3.84 -9.66 9.75
N GLY A 23 3.78 -9.11 8.52
CA GLY A 23 3.36 -9.86 7.34
C GLY A 23 1.85 -10.09 7.23
N ASN A 24 1.04 -9.55 8.15
CA ASN A 24 -0.41 -9.70 8.14
C ASN A 24 -1.11 -8.42 7.69
N TYR A 25 -2.07 -8.55 6.82
CA TYR A 25 -2.90 -7.45 6.37
C TYR A 25 -3.75 -6.90 7.53
N THR A 26 -3.80 -5.59 7.66
CA THR A 26 -4.63 -4.91 8.64
C THR A 26 -5.72 -4.07 7.99
N HIS A 27 -5.35 -3.16 7.11
CA HIS A 27 -6.29 -2.28 6.41
C HIS A 27 -5.63 -1.74 5.13
N ALA A 28 -6.42 -1.07 4.32
CA ALA A 28 -5.94 -0.45 3.10
C ALA A 28 -6.56 0.92 2.89
N ILE A 29 -5.84 1.74 2.14
CA ILE A 29 -6.24 3.08 1.75
C ILE A 29 -6.15 3.15 0.23
N ARG A 30 -7.14 3.76 -0.40
CA ARG A 30 -7.10 4.11 -1.81
C ARG A 30 -6.70 5.56 -1.95
N LYS A 31 -5.66 5.81 -2.74
CA LYS A 31 -5.19 7.16 -3.08
C LYS A 31 -5.69 7.50 -4.47
N ILE A 32 -6.36 8.63 -4.60
CA ILE A 32 -6.97 9.09 -5.85
C ILE A 32 -6.32 10.40 -6.25
N ALA A 33 -5.86 10.49 -7.50
CA ALA A 33 -5.28 11.71 -8.04
C ALA A 33 -6.32 12.81 -8.16
N LYS A 34 -5.87 14.06 -8.02
CA LYS A 34 -6.66 15.23 -8.36
C LYS A 34 -7.12 15.15 -9.83
N GLU A 35 -8.30 15.64 -10.11
CA GLU A 35 -8.83 15.73 -11.49
C GLU A 35 -7.81 16.40 -12.41
N GLY A 36 -7.52 15.75 -13.54
CA GLY A 36 -6.53 16.22 -14.51
C GLY A 36 -5.09 15.90 -14.16
N ASP A 37 -4.83 15.22 -13.06
CA ASP A 37 -3.49 14.74 -12.66
C ASP A 37 -3.48 13.22 -12.55
N PHE A 38 -2.29 12.62 -12.58
CA PHE A 38 -2.08 11.19 -12.34
C PHE A 38 -1.30 10.93 -11.03
N ARG A 39 -0.79 11.99 -10.40
CA ARG A 39 -0.04 11.88 -9.14
C ARG A 39 -1.03 11.79 -7.98
N VAL A 40 -0.91 10.72 -7.18
CA VAL A 40 -1.87 10.41 -6.12
C VAL A 40 -1.46 10.91 -4.73
N GLN A 41 -0.26 11.50 -4.60
CA GLN A 41 0.25 12.02 -3.35
C GLN A 41 -0.54 13.26 -2.89
N ASP A 42 -0.70 13.41 -1.57
CA ASP A 42 -1.46 14.52 -0.98
C ASP A 42 -0.91 15.90 -1.36
N ASP A 43 0.42 16.05 -1.48
CA ASP A 43 1.07 17.30 -1.86
C ASP A 43 0.79 17.72 -3.31
N HIS A 44 0.24 16.81 -4.13
CA HIS A 44 -0.25 17.07 -5.48
C HIS A 44 -1.79 17.22 -5.54
N GLY A 45 -2.45 17.36 -4.39
CA GLY A 45 -3.89 17.53 -4.30
C GLY A 45 -4.70 16.23 -4.41
N GLY A 46 -4.05 15.08 -4.26
CA GLY A 46 -4.73 13.78 -4.20
C GLY A 46 -5.56 13.65 -2.93
N THR A 47 -6.52 12.73 -2.94
CA THR A 47 -7.38 12.38 -1.81
C THR A 47 -7.20 10.93 -1.42
N THR A 48 -7.54 10.61 -0.17
CA THR A 48 -7.52 9.25 0.35
C THR A 48 -8.89 8.83 0.84
N GLU A 49 -9.20 7.55 0.70
CA GLU A 49 -10.41 6.95 1.24
C GLU A 49 -10.13 5.55 1.78
N ASN A 50 -10.96 5.07 2.70
CA ASN A 50 -10.86 3.70 3.17
C ASN A 50 -11.15 2.73 2.02
N TYR A 51 -10.40 1.64 1.99
CA TYR A 51 -10.53 0.61 0.97
C TYR A 51 -10.46 -0.78 1.61
N ASN A 52 -11.32 -1.68 1.17
CA ASN A 52 -11.27 -3.07 1.57
C ASN A 52 -10.56 -3.87 0.49
N ALA A 53 -9.32 -4.26 0.74
CA ALA A 53 -8.54 -5.06 -0.20
C ALA A 53 -9.20 -6.43 -0.41
N ASN A 54 -9.21 -6.90 -1.64
CA ASN A 54 -9.70 -8.24 -1.95
C ASN A 54 -8.62 -9.30 -1.66
N LYS A 55 -9.00 -10.57 -1.77
CA LYS A 55 -8.09 -11.69 -1.48
C LYS A 55 -6.85 -11.70 -2.37
N GLU A 56 -7.01 -11.36 -3.64
CA GLU A 56 -5.90 -11.34 -4.61
C GLU A 56 -4.90 -10.24 -4.28
N GLU A 57 -5.39 -9.06 -3.91
CA GLU A 57 -4.55 -7.93 -3.51
C GLU A 57 -3.79 -8.25 -2.21
N ILE A 58 -4.46 -8.84 -1.23
CA ILE A 58 -3.83 -9.26 0.03
C ILE A 58 -2.76 -10.32 -0.24
N GLN A 59 -3.05 -11.30 -1.07
CA GLN A 59 -2.07 -12.33 -1.42
C GLN A 59 -0.89 -11.75 -2.18
N PHE A 60 -1.14 -10.83 -3.12
CA PHE A 60 -0.09 -10.11 -3.82
C PHE A 60 0.84 -9.37 -2.85
N ALA A 61 0.28 -8.66 -1.86
CA ALA A 61 1.07 -7.98 -0.85
C ALA A 61 1.91 -8.95 -0.02
N LYS A 62 1.34 -10.08 0.39
CA LYS A 62 2.09 -11.13 1.10
C LYS A 62 3.23 -11.69 0.26
N ASP A 63 2.99 -11.94 -1.02
CA ASP A 63 4.01 -12.44 -1.93
C ASP A 63 5.15 -11.43 -2.11
N CYS A 64 4.85 -10.14 -2.17
CA CYS A 64 5.87 -9.08 -2.20
C CYS A 64 6.77 -9.13 -0.97
N LEU A 65 6.19 -9.31 0.23
CA LEU A 65 6.97 -9.40 1.47
C LEU A 65 7.78 -10.68 1.55
N LEU A 66 7.25 -11.80 1.06
CA LEU A 66 7.97 -13.07 1.02
C LEU A 66 9.20 -13.03 0.09
N ALA A 67 9.21 -12.16 -0.90
CA ALA A 67 10.35 -11.96 -1.78
C ALA A 67 11.53 -11.23 -1.11
N LEU A 68 11.30 -10.61 0.05
CA LEU A 68 12.36 -9.94 0.81
C LEU A 68 13.24 -10.98 1.52
N PRO A 69 14.56 -10.71 1.69
CA PRO A 69 15.46 -11.62 2.39
C PRO A 69 15.39 -11.51 3.92
N PHE A 70 14.39 -10.82 4.46
CA PHE A 70 14.21 -10.61 5.90
C PHE A 70 12.72 -10.42 6.22
N ASP A 71 12.37 -10.63 7.48
CA ASP A 71 11.03 -10.34 8.00
C ASP A 71 10.89 -8.86 8.35
N THR A 72 9.66 -8.34 8.23
CA THR A 72 9.35 -6.94 8.55
C THR A 72 8.36 -6.86 9.72
N LEU A 73 8.53 -5.86 10.59
CA LEU A 73 7.53 -5.54 11.62
C LEU A 73 6.34 -4.81 11.02
N TYR A 74 6.60 -3.92 10.08
CA TYR A 74 5.59 -3.18 9.34
C TYR A 74 6.04 -3.03 7.89
N ALA A 75 5.08 -2.87 7.02
CA ALA A 75 5.33 -2.54 5.63
C ALA A 75 4.08 -1.89 5.03
N ARG A 76 4.30 -1.06 4.02
CA ARG A 76 3.23 -0.57 3.16
C ARG A 76 3.48 -1.04 1.74
N VAL A 77 2.51 -1.74 1.19
CA VAL A 77 2.58 -2.27 -0.17
C VAL A 77 1.63 -1.47 -1.04
N ASP A 78 2.17 -0.68 -1.95
CA ASP A 78 1.39 0.16 -2.85
C ASP A 78 1.20 -0.57 -4.17
N ILE A 79 -0.07 -0.79 -4.53
CA ILE A 79 -0.47 -1.58 -5.68
C ILE A 79 -1.22 -0.70 -6.67
N VAL A 80 -0.87 -0.82 -7.94
CA VAL A 80 -1.63 -0.27 -9.07
C VAL A 80 -2.08 -1.41 -9.97
N ARG A 81 -3.09 -1.15 -10.81
CA ARG A 81 -3.46 -2.08 -11.87
C ARG A 81 -2.71 -1.71 -13.14
N ASP A 82 -2.04 -2.69 -13.74
CA ASP A 82 -1.39 -2.50 -15.02
C ASP A 82 -2.43 -2.41 -16.16
N ASN A 83 -1.98 -2.21 -17.39
CA ASN A 83 -2.86 -2.08 -18.54
C ASN A 83 -3.54 -3.38 -18.96
N HIS A 84 -3.18 -4.51 -18.35
CA HIS A 84 -3.84 -5.81 -18.44
C HIS A 84 -4.76 -6.09 -17.26
N ASN A 85 -5.03 -5.08 -16.42
CA ASN A 85 -5.85 -5.15 -15.21
C ASN A 85 -5.32 -6.13 -14.15
N LYS A 86 -4.00 -6.30 -14.09
CA LYS A 86 -3.33 -7.14 -13.10
C LYS A 86 -2.69 -6.28 -12.00
N ASN A 87 -2.56 -6.84 -10.80
CA ASN A 87 -1.86 -6.19 -9.71
C ASN A 87 -0.39 -6.00 -10.07
N SER A 88 0.12 -4.81 -9.80
CA SER A 88 1.51 -4.45 -10.05
C SER A 88 2.03 -3.66 -8.87
N LEU A 89 3.25 -3.95 -8.42
CA LEU A 89 3.86 -3.22 -7.31
C LEU A 89 4.30 -1.85 -7.78
N SER A 90 3.73 -0.81 -7.17
CA SER A 90 4.14 0.57 -7.40
C SER A 90 5.29 0.94 -6.45
N GLU A 91 5.12 0.65 -5.17
CA GLU A 91 6.11 0.98 -4.15
C GLU A 91 6.01 -0.01 -2.99
N LEU A 92 7.16 -0.33 -2.41
CA LEU A 92 7.25 -1.10 -1.17
C LEU A 92 7.99 -0.25 -0.15
N GLU A 93 7.26 0.33 0.81
CA GLU A 93 7.84 1.21 1.81
C GLU A 93 8.04 0.48 3.13
N LEU A 94 9.30 0.43 3.56
CA LEU A 94 9.74 -0.26 4.77
C LEU A 94 10.34 0.67 5.81
N ILE A 95 10.54 1.96 5.47
CA ILE A 95 11.17 2.94 6.35
C ILE A 95 10.29 4.17 6.43
N GLU A 96 9.73 4.40 7.62
CA GLU A 96 8.90 5.56 7.96
C GLU A 96 7.71 5.83 7.02
N PRO A 97 6.99 4.81 6.51
CA PRO A 97 5.82 5.08 5.69
C PRO A 97 4.68 5.68 6.51
N GLU A 98 3.78 6.41 5.85
CA GLU A 98 2.47 6.69 6.42
C GLU A 98 1.67 5.39 6.49
N LEU A 99 1.20 5.02 7.66
CA LEU A 99 0.48 3.77 7.90
C LEU A 99 -1.01 3.97 8.20
N TRP A 100 -1.49 5.21 8.17
CA TRP A 100 -2.90 5.57 8.39
C TRP A 100 -3.52 4.90 9.63
N PHE A 101 -2.83 4.91 10.76
CA PHE A 101 -3.34 4.33 12.00
C PHE A 101 -4.62 5.02 12.49
N ARG A 102 -4.86 6.27 12.09
CA ARG A 102 -6.11 6.98 12.37
C ARG A 102 -7.32 6.30 11.70
N ASN A 103 -7.10 5.52 10.66
CA ASN A 103 -8.13 4.78 9.94
C ASN A 103 -8.34 3.37 10.49
N ASN A 104 -7.42 2.87 11.30
CA ASN A 104 -7.51 1.55 11.92
C ASN A 104 -6.64 1.50 13.19
N ILE A 105 -7.24 1.80 14.33
CA ILE A 105 -6.51 1.83 15.61
C ILE A 105 -6.02 0.43 16.03
N GLN A 106 -6.69 -0.63 15.59
CA GLN A 106 -6.25 -1.99 15.91
C GLN A 106 -4.90 -2.30 15.26
N ALA A 107 -4.63 -1.75 14.07
CA ALA A 107 -3.33 -1.88 13.41
C ALA A 107 -2.20 -1.26 14.26
N ALA A 108 -2.45 -0.10 14.86
CA ALA A 108 -1.49 0.53 15.77
C ALA A 108 -1.22 -0.35 17.00
N LYS A 109 -2.25 -0.96 17.57
CA LYS A 109 -2.11 -1.88 18.70
C LYS A 109 -1.34 -3.14 18.30
N ASN A 110 -1.58 -3.65 17.10
CA ASN A 110 -0.87 -4.82 16.58
C ASN A 110 0.63 -4.51 16.42
N LEU A 111 0.97 -3.33 15.91
CA LEU A 111 2.37 -2.92 15.79
C LEU A 111 3.02 -2.75 17.17
N ALA A 112 2.34 -2.11 18.11
CA ALA A 112 2.84 -1.93 19.48
C ALA A 112 3.13 -3.30 20.13
N LYS A 113 2.24 -4.26 19.95
CA LYS A 113 2.45 -5.64 20.44
C LYS A 113 3.64 -6.29 19.76
N ALA A 114 3.77 -6.17 18.45
CA ALA A 114 4.87 -6.74 17.69
C ALA A 114 6.23 -6.18 18.15
N ILE A 115 6.29 -4.88 18.44
CA ILE A 115 7.49 -4.25 18.98
C ILE A 115 7.80 -4.79 20.38
N LYS A 116 6.78 -4.88 21.24
CA LYS A 116 6.94 -5.40 22.60
C LYS A 116 7.50 -6.84 22.61
N ASP A 117 7.07 -7.67 21.66
CA ASP A 117 7.48 -9.08 21.60
C ASP A 117 8.94 -9.27 21.21
N ILE A 118 9.64 -8.24 20.70
CA ILE A 118 11.06 -8.32 20.31
C ILE A 118 12.02 -7.57 21.23
N ILE A 119 11.52 -6.83 22.22
CA ILE A 119 12.38 -6.12 23.20
C ILE A 119 12.48 -6.83 24.55
#